data_92d1f26d64cb0992b2f725e6f4d5342d
#
_entry.id   92d1f26d64cb0992b2f725e6f4d5342d
#
_cell.length_a   1.000
_cell.length_b   1.000
_cell.length_c   1.000
_cell.angle_alpha   90.00
_cell.angle_beta   90.00
_cell.angle_gamma   90.00
#
_symmetry.space_group_name_H-M   'P 1'
#
loop_
_entity.id
_entity.type
_entity.pdbx_description
1 polymer ?
#
loop_
_entity_poly.entity_id
_entity_poly.type
_entity_poly.pdbx_seq_one_letter_code
_entity_poly.pdbx_strand_id
1 'polypeptide(L)'
;PVAGLAYHEAPDEQTPYGRWIHYMSVDDVARAEKLVTDAGGRTVLSRRSFEQRGEFAIVMGPDQALVGLMRSSSGDPEDYRSAHGEWLWRELYSADPAASAALYEGICQCEVFEREDSEGNYIITSQDYLRASINSLANNEDGVASWLGYVQVADILATLQRVEQLGGAILFAPSPEVLDGRLAVIKDPSGAYLGL
;
A
#
# COMPACT_ATOMS: atom_id res chain seq x y z
N PRO A 1 2.70 11.33 -13.29
CA PRO A 1 3.55 11.23 -12.10
C PRO A 1 3.24 9.92 -11.38
N VAL A 2 4.28 9.18 -10.93
CA VAL A 2 4.14 7.90 -10.23
C VAL A 2 3.96 8.07 -8.72
N ALA A 3 4.37 9.20 -8.15
CA ALA A 3 4.25 9.53 -6.73
C ALA A 3 4.28 11.04 -6.49
N GLY A 4 3.86 11.46 -5.31
CA GLY A 4 3.96 12.83 -4.82
C GLY A 4 4.60 12.85 -3.43
N LEU A 5 5.28 13.93 -3.11
CA LEU A 5 5.85 14.19 -1.79
C LEU A 5 5.01 15.25 -1.07
N ALA A 6 4.64 14.98 0.17
CA ALA A 6 4.02 15.95 1.05
C ALA A 6 4.83 16.05 2.35
N TYR A 7 5.12 17.26 2.77
CA TYR A 7 5.72 17.52 4.07
C TYR A 7 4.65 17.39 5.15
N HIS A 8 4.97 16.64 6.19
CA HIS A 8 4.21 16.59 7.42
C HIS A 8 5.17 16.71 8.60
N GLU A 9 4.82 17.49 9.58
CA GLU A 9 5.61 17.64 10.80
C GLU A 9 5.58 16.34 11.59
N ALA A 10 6.75 15.82 11.94
CA ALA A 10 6.86 14.61 12.75
C ALA A 10 6.33 14.87 14.17
N PRO A 11 5.75 13.85 14.84
CA PRO A 11 5.29 13.99 16.23
C PRO A 11 6.42 14.36 17.20
N ASP A 12 7.64 13.95 16.90
CA ASP A 12 8.86 14.31 17.61
C ASP A 12 10.05 14.35 16.64
N GLU A 13 11.13 15.08 17.02
CA GLU A 13 12.32 15.26 16.17
C GLU A 13 13.22 14.01 16.09
N GLN A 14 12.99 12.99 16.89
CA GLN A 14 13.87 11.83 17.03
C GLN A 14 13.34 10.58 16.32
N THR A 15 12.05 10.54 16.02
CA THR A 15 11.42 9.38 15.41
C THR A 15 11.20 9.58 13.91
N PRO A 16 11.84 8.80 13.01
CA PRO A 16 11.53 8.82 11.60
C PRO A 16 10.03 8.56 11.37
N TYR A 17 9.36 9.47 10.65
CA TYR A 17 7.89 9.46 10.49
C TYR A 17 7.44 9.34 9.03
N GLY A 18 8.35 9.15 8.11
CA GLY A 18 8.02 8.94 6.70
C GLY A 18 7.16 7.69 6.50
N ARG A 19 6.19 7.79 5.61
CA ARG A 19 5.36 6.64 5.19
C ARG A 19 4.82 6.83 3.79
N TRP A 20 4.63 5.73 3.09
CA TRP A 20 3.87 5.71 1.84
C TRP A 20 2.38 5.61 2.15
N ILE A 21 1.58 6.39 1.44
CA ILE A 21 0.12 6.26 1.43
C ILE A 21 -0.28 5.89 0.02
N HIS A 22 -0.74 4.65 -0.13
CA HIS A 22 -1.26 4.16 -1.41
C HIS A 22 -2.69 4.64 -1.59
N TYR A 23 -3.01 5.10 -2.80
CA TYR A 23 -4.36 5.52 -3.15
C TYR A 23 -5.07 4.43 -3.92
N MET A 24 -6.30 4.14 -3.49
CA MET A 24 -7.22 3.22 -4.14
C MET A 24 -8.28 4.04 -4.87
N SER A 25 -8.53 3.71 -6.13
CA SER A 25 -9.65 4.28 -6.87
C SER A 25 -10.97 3.74 -6.36
N VAL A 26 -11.94 4.63 -6.17
CA VAL A 26 -13.29 4.31 -5.70
C VAL A 26 -14.32 5.15 -6.47
N ASP A 27 -15.50 4.60 -6.71
CA ASP A 27 -16.57 5.31 -7.42
C ASP A 27 -17.17 6.47 -6.59
N ASP A 28 -17.19 6.30 -5.26
CA ASP A 28 -17.75 7.27 -4.32
C ASP A 28 -16.93 7.31 -3.03
N VAL A 29 -16.17 8.41 -2.86
CA VAL A 29 -15.29 8.60 -1.70
C VAL A 29 -16.09 8.68 -0.40
N ALA A 30 -17.27 9.30 -0.40
CA ALA A 30 -18.11 9.41 0.81
C ALA A 30 -18.66 8.06 1.27
N ARG A 31 -19.09 7.22 0.30
CA ARG A 31 -19.55 5.87 0.57
C ARG A 31 -18.39 5.02 1.13
N ALA A 32 -17.21 5.11 0.52
CA ALA A 32 -16.04 4.37 0.96
C ALA A 32 -15.57 4.78 2.37
N GLU A 33 -15.53 6.09 2.68
CA GLU A 33 -15.26 6.60 4.04
C GLU A 33 -16.26 6.03 5.06
N LYS A 34 -17.55 6.00 4.69
CA LYS A 34 -18.57 5.46 5.57
C LYS A 34 -18.38 3.97 5.84
N LEU A 35 -18.05 3.17 4.83
CA LEU A 35 -17.77 1.73 5.01
C LEU A 35 -16.59 1.50 5.97
N VAL A 36 -15.53 2.29 5.85
CA VAL A 36 -14.39 2.20 6.77
C VAL A 36 -14.80 2.53 8.20
N THR A 37 -15.57 3.60 8.40
CA THR A 37 -16.02 4.00 9.75
C THR A 37 -17.01 3.03 10.36
N ASP A 38 -17.92 2.48 9.58
CA ASP A 38 -18.88 1.45 10.00
C ASP A 38 -18.17 0.14 10.42
N ALA A 39 -17.01 -0.16 9.78
CA ALA A 39 -16.15 -1.31 10.13
C ALA A 39 -15.27 -1.06 11.37
N GLY A 40 -15.34 0.10 12.00
CA GLY A 40 -14.53 0.45 13.18
C GLY A 40 -13.21 1.17 12.87
N GLY A 41 -12.97 1.53 11.62
CA GLY A 41 -11.89 2.42 11.20
C GLY A 41 -12.23 3.90 11.46
N ARG A 42 -11.40 4.80 10.92
CA ARG A 42 -11.62 6.26 11.09
C ARG A 42 -11.10 7.06 9.91
N THR A 43 -11.67 8.23 9.71
CA THR A 43 -11.13 9.23 8.79
C THR A 43 -9.93 9.95 9.41
N VAL A 44 -8.82 9.99 8.69
CA VAL A 44 -7.58 10.68 9.08
C VAL A 44 -7.51 12.06 8.41
N LEU A 45 -7.81 12.12 7.12
CA LEU A 45 -7.98 13.35 6.39
C LEU A 45 -9.36 13.34 5.73
N SER A 46 -10.21 14.25 6.17
CA SER A 46 -11.57 14.39 5.64
C SER A 46 -11.55 14.67 4.15
N ARG A 47 -12.59 14.22 3.48
CA ARG A 47 -12.79 14.37 2.06
C ARG A 47 -12.55 15.80 1.57
N ARG A 48 -11.76 15.89 0.50
CA ARG A 48 -11.45 17.14 -0.20
C ARG A 48 -11.66 16.97 -1.69
N SER A 49 -12.14 18.01 -2.32
CA SER A 49 -12.34 18.07 -3.77
C SER A 49 -11.39 19.08 -4.38
N PHE A 50 -10.73 18.71 -5.47
CA PHE A 50 -9.86 19.57 -6.27
C PHE A 50 -10.33 19.52 -7.72
N GLU A 51 -10.62 20.67 -8.29
CA GLU A 51 -11.25 20.80 -9.61
C GLU A 51 -10.52 20.00 -10.73
N GLN A 52 -9.19 19.93 -10.66
CA GLN A 52 -8.39 19.24 -11.68
C GLN A 52 -7.91 17.84 -11.29
N ARG A 53 -8.16 17.38 -10.04
CA ARG A 53 -7.66 16.10 -9.54
C ARG A 53 -8.79 15.16 -9.13
N GLY A 54 -9.97 15.69 -8.87
CA GLY A 54 -11.09 14.94 -8.35
C GLY A 54 -11.19 15.00 -6.83
N GLU A 55 -11.72 13.99 -6.22
CA GLU A 55 -12.05 13.92 -4.81
C GLU A 55 -11.19 12.86 -4.12
N PHE A 56 -10.74 13.15 -2.91
CA PHE A 56 -9.98 12.17 -2.13
C PHE A 56 -10.19 12.36 -0.61
N ALA A 57 -9.92 11.28 0.12
CA ALA A 57 -9.83 11.22 1.58
C ALA A 57 -8.67 10.31 1.98
N ILE A 58 -8.20 10.41 3.22
CA ILE A 58 -7.29 9.42 3.81
C ILE A 58 -8.01 8.82 5.01
N VAL A 59 -8.08 7.50 5.02
CA VAL A 59 -8.72 6.72 6.07
C VAL A 59 -7.72 5.76 6.71
N MET A 60 -8.07 5.31 7.89
CA MET A 60 -7.37 4.25 8.60
C MET A 60 -8.35 3.12 8.85
N GLY A 61 -8.04 1.93 8.41
CA GLY A 61 -8.84 0.74 8.64
C GLY A 61 -8.93 0.36 10.13
N PRO A 62 -9.81 -0.57 10.49
CA PRO A 62 -9.90 -1.09 11.86
C PRO A 62 -8.60 -1.74 12.33
N ASP A 63 -7.81 -2.27 11.40
CA ASP A 63 -6.48 -2.83 11.59
C ASP A 63 -5.35 -1.78 11.69
N GLN A 64 -5.69 -0.49 11.61
CA GLN A 64 -4.80 0.67 11.60
C GLN A 64 -4.00 0.89 10.30
N ALA A 65 -4.25 0.13 9.25
CA ALA A 65 -3.65 0.39 7.95
C ALA A 65 -4.19 1.70 7.33
N LEU A 66 -3.29 2.56 6.88
CA LEU A 66 -3.63 3.81 6.18
C LEU A 66 -3.82 3.55 4.70
N VAL A 67 -4.89 4.10 4.13
CA VAL A 67 -5.13 4.10 2.68
C VAL A 67 -5.75 5.42 2.25
N GLY A 68 -5.35 5.92 1.09
CA GLY A 68 -6.02 7.01 0.40
C GLY A 68 -7.17 6.46 -0.45
N LEU A 69 -8.32 7.09 -0.36
CA LEU A 69 -9.46 6.85 -1.24
C LEU A 69 -9.49 7.97 -2.26
N MET A 70 -9.64 7.65 -3.53
CA MET A 70 -9.60 8.67 -4.59
C MET A 70 -10.61 8.36 -5.70
N ARG A 71 -11.30 9.41 -6.13
CA ARG A 71 -12.06 9.43 -7.38
C ARG A 71 -11.44 10.49 -8.28
N SER A 72 -10.70 10.05 -9.29
CA SER A 72 -10.05 10.95 -10.23
C SER A 72 -11.06 11.68 -11.12
N SER A 73 -10.84 12.98 -11.39
CA SER A 73 -11.65 13.73 -12.36
C SER A 73 -11.42 13.32 -13.81
N SER A 74 -10.28 12.69 -14.10
CA SER A 74 -9.91 12.17 -15.44
C SER A 74 -10.21 10.69 -15.62
N GLY A 75 -10.80 10.01 -14.60
CA GLY A 75 -10.92 8.57 -14.55
C GLY A 75 -9.61 7.86 -14.22
N ASP A 76 -9.66 6.54 -14.18
CA ASP A 76 -8.48 5.72 -13.96
C ASP A 76 -7.64 5.62 -15.22
N PRO A 77 -6.31 5.53 -15.10
CA PRO A 77 -5.44 5.29 -16.24
C PRO A 77 -5.67 3.89 -16.82
N GLU A 78 -5.38 3.74 -18.10
CA GLU A 78 -5.34 2.41 -18.72
C GLU A 78 -4.32 1.51 -18.02
N ASP A 79 -4.62 0.21 -17.96
CA ASP A 79 -3.69 -0.78 -17.41
C ASP A 79 -2.50 -0.96 -18.34
N TYR A 80 -1.31 -0.99 -17.74
CA TYR A 80 -0.06 -1.18 -18.47
C TYR A 80 0.91 -2.06 -17.66
N ARG A 81 1.90 -2.61 -18.35
CA ARG A 81 2.97 -3.35 -17.69
C ARG A 81 3.96 -2.35 -17.10
N SER A 82 4.22 -2.44 -15.79
CA SER A 82 5.15 -1.56 -15.08
C SER A 82 6.56 -1.60 -15.70
N ALA A 83 7.15 -0.44 -15.87
CA ALA A 83 8.55 -0.26 -16.24
C ALA A 83 9.43 -0.09 -15.00
N HIS A 84 10.76 -0.09 -15.19
CA HIS A 84 11.68 0.19 -14.09
C HIS A 84 11.46 1.60 -13.53
N GLY A 85 11.39 1.71 -12.21
CA GLY A 85 11.06 2.94 -11.48
C GLY A 85 9.56 3.16 -11.27
N GLU A 86 8.71 2.22 -11.67
CA GLU A 86 7.28 2.31 -11.48
C GLU A 86 6.78 1.29 -10.44
N TRP A 87 5.58 1.54 -9.90
CA TRP A 87 4.93 0.65 -8.95
C TRP A 87 4.55 -0.67 -9.63
N LEU A 88 5.06 -1.76 -9.07
CA LEU A 88 4.82 -3.12 -9.56
C LEU A 88 3.67 -3.79 -8.82
N TRP A 89 3.65 -3.71 -7.49
CA TRP A 89 2.73 -4.44 -6.64
C TRP A 89 2.43 -3.69 -5.34
N ARG A 90 1.38 -4.09 -4.64
CA ARG A 90 1.03 -3.62 -3.30
C ARG A 90 0.57 -4.78 -2.45
N GLU A 91 0.99 -4.81 -1.20
CA GLU A 91 0.60 -5.82 -0.23
C GLU A 91 0.10 -5.14 1.04
N LEU A 92 -1.06 -5.58 1.52
CA LEU A 92 -1.52 -5.29 2.86
C LEU A 92 -1.09 -6.44 3.77
N TYR A 93 -0.38 -6.12 4.82
CA TYR A 93 -0.17 -7.03 5.94
C TYR A 93 -1.18 -6.71 7.02
N SER A 94 -2.03 -7.68 7.38
CA SER A 94 -3.15 -7.49 8.33
C SER A 94 -3.14 -8.54 9.42
N ALA A 95 -3.56 -8.16 10.62
CA ALA A 95 -3.79 -9.09 11.73
C ALA A 95 -5.05 -9.93 11.52
N ASP A 96 -6.02 -9.41 10.75
CA ASP A 96 -7.23 -10.12 10.34
C ASP A 96 -7.44 -9.95 8.82
N PRO A 97 -6.78 -10.78 8.00
CA PRO A 97 -6.87 -10.68 6.55
C PRO A 97 -8.28 -10.87 6.00
N ALA A 98 -9.10 -11.71 6.64
CA ALA A 98 -10.47 -11.97 6.21
C ALA A 98 -11.36 -10.74 6.40
N ALA A 99 -11.26 -10.07 7.56
CA ALA A 99 -11.98 -8.81 7.80
C ALA A 99 -11.50 -7.70 6.86
N SER A 100 -10.18 -7.63 6.61
CA SER A 100 -9.61 -6.68 5.63
C SER A 100 -10.11 -6.97 4.22
N ALA A 101 -10.16 -8.25 3.79
CA ALA A 101 -10.67 -8.66 2.48
C ALA A 101 -12.11 -8.19 2.29
N ALA A 102 -13.00 -8.47 3.23
CA ALA A 102 -14.40 -8.05 3.18
C ALA A 102 -14.56 -6.51 3.13
N LEU A 103 -13.73 -5.78 3.89
CA LEU A 103 -13.73 -4.32 3.87
C LEU A 103 -13.31 -3.77 2.51
N TYR A 104 -12.19 -4.23 1.96
CA TYR A 104 -11.67 -3.72 0.68
C TYR A 104 -12.56 -4.11 -0.49
N GLU A 105 -13.16 -5.31 -0.51
CA GLU A 105 -14.17 -5.69 -1.50
C GLU A 105 -15.35 -4.70 -1.52
N GLY A 106 -15.84 -4.30 -0.35
CA GLY A 106 -16.90 -3.31 -0.22
C GLY A 106 -16.49 -1.89 -0.65
N ILE A 107 -15.24 -1.49 -0.39
CA ILE A 107 -14.73 -0.15 -0.69
C ILE A 107 -14.52 0.04 -2.20
N CYS A 108 -13.76 -0.85 -2.84
CA CYS A 108 -13.36 -0.69 -4.25
C CYS A 108 -14.33 -1.32 -5.24
N GLN A 109 -15.38 -2.00 -4.78
CA GLN A 109 -16.28 -2.78 -5.64
C GLN A 109 -15.49 -3.74 -6.57
N CYS A 110 -14.42 -4.30 -6.02
CA CYS A 110 -13.53 -5.23 -6.68
C CYS A 110 -13.87 -6.66 -6.24
N GLU A 111 -13.28 -7.64 -6.89
CA GLU A 111 -13.37 -9.03 -6.46
C GLU A 111 -12.19 -9.35 -5.53
N VAL A 112 -12.48 -10.01 -4.41
CA VAL A 112 -11.48 -10.48 -3.46
C VAL A 112 -11.66 -11.97 -3.25
N PHE A 113 -10.61 -12.75 -3.44
CA PHE A 113 -10.66 -14.19 -3.26
C PHE A 113 -9.46 -14.69 -2.45
N GLU A 114 -9.69 -15.72 -1.66
CA GLU A 114 -8.65 -16.41 -0.91
C GLU A 114 -7.76 -17.20 -1.87
N ARG A 115 -6.46 -17.21 -1.61
CA ARG A 115 -5.49 -17.94 -2.42
C ARG A 115 -5.56 -19.43 -2.11
N GLU A 116 -5.64 -20.27 -3.14
CA GLU A 116 -5.66 -21.72 -3.01
C GLU A 116 -4.35 -22.29 -2.44
N ASP A 117 -3.23 -21.61 -2.69
CA ASP A 117 -1.88 -22.05 -2.28
C ASP A 117 -1.44 -21.48 -0.93
N SER A 118 -2.25 -20.63 -0.30
CA SER A 118 -1.88 -19.93 0.94
C SER A 118 -3.11 -19.50 1.73
N GLU A 119 -3.57 -20.38 2.62
CA GLU A 119 -4.72 -20.15 3.49
C GLU A 119 -4.57 -18.83 4.28
N GLY A 120 -5.65 -18.06 4.36
CA GLY A 120 -5.69 -16.77 5.04
C GLY A 120 -5.03 -15.62 4.28
N ASN A 121 -4.59 -15.83 3.04
CA ASN A 121 -4.10 -14.77 2.17
C ASN A 121 -5.06 -14.53 1.00
N TYR A 122 -5.24 -13.28 0.62
CA TYR A 122 -6.25 -12.88 -0.37
C TYR A 122 -5.61 -12.09 -1.51
N ILE A 123 -6.27 -12.13 -2.67
CA ILE A 123 -5.93 -11.32 -3.85
C ILE A 123 -7.11 -10.39 -4.15
N ILE A 124 -6.80 -9.14 -4.40
CA ILE A 124 -7.74 -8.13 -4.90
C ILE A 124 -7.59 -8.04 -6.41
N THR A 125 -8.69 -8.17 -7.12
CA THR A 125 -8.74 -8.04 -8.59
C THR A 125 -9.79 -7.02 -9.01
N SER A 126 -9.57 -6.41 -10.15
CA SER A 126 -10.52 -5.52 -10.80
C SER A 126 -10.29 -5.55 -12.30
N GLN A 127 -11.36 -5.72 -13.09
CA GLN A 127 -11.28 -5.75 -14.57
C GLN A 127 -10.29 -6.82 -15.09
N ASP A 128 -10.33 -8.02 -14.50
CA ASP A 128 -9.45 -9.15 -14.82
C ASP A 128 -7.94 -8.93 -14.50
N TYR A 129 -7.58 -7.84 -13.82
CA TYR A 129 -6.20 -7.58 -13.40
C TYR A 129 -6.03 -7.80 -11.90
N LEU A 130 -4.90 -8.38 -11.53
CA LEU A 130 -4.45 -8.47 -10.14
C LEU A 130 -4.00 -7.07 -9.68
N ARG A 131 -4.55 -6.59 -8.57
CA ARG A 131 -4.28 -5.22 -8.05
C ARG A 131 -3.41 -5.20 -6.82
N ALA A 132 -3.66 -6.12 -5.89
CA ALA A 132 -2.95 -6.19 -4.62
C ALA A 132 -3.13 -7.55 -3.97
N SER A 133 -2.38 -7.82 -2.92
CA SER A 133 -2.62 -8.93 -2.00
C SER A 133 -2.88 -8.45 -0.57
N ILE A 134 -3.59 -9.29 0.19
CA ILE A 134 -3.75 -9.14 1.63
C ILE A 134 -3.14 -10.38 2.27
N ASN A 135 -2.14 -10.19 3.10
CA ASN A 135 -1.38 -11.27 3.71
C ASN A 135 -1.51 -11.19 5.24
N SER A 136 -1.45 -12.35 5.89
CA SER A 136 -1.40 -12.40 7.34
C SER A 136 -0.09 -11.78 7.84
N LEU A 137 -0.20 -10.89 8.85
CA LEU A 137 0.95 -10.57 9.67
C LEU A 137 1.39 -11.85 10.37
N ALA A 138 2.59 -12.33 10.06
CA ALA A 138 3.19 -13.43 10.82
C ALA A 138 3.16 -13.02 12.31
N ASN A 139 2.82 -13.96 13.20
CA ASN A 139 2.56 -13.83 14.64
C ASN A 139 3.51 -12.87 15.40
N ASN A 140 3.59 -11.64 14.97
CA ASN A 140 4.33 -10.57 15.61
C ASN A 140 3.31 -9.78 16.43
N GLU A 141 3.26 -10.03 17.74
CA GLU A 141 2.30 -9.43 18.67
C GLU A 141 2.29 -7.88 18.63
N ASP A 142 3.37 -7.28 18.11
CA ASP A 142 3.53 -5.83 17.95
C ASP A 142 3.33 -5.37 16.48
N GLY A 143 2.96 -6.25 15.58
CA GLY A 143 2.81 -5.94 14.16
C GLY A 143 1.61 -5.02 13.90
N VAL A 144 1.86 -3.79 13.46
CA VAL A 144 0.83 -2.87 12.99
C VAL A 144 0.56 -3.16 11.51
N ALA A 145 -0.70 -3.33 11.16
CA ALA A 145 -1.10 -3.52 9.78
C ALA A 145 -0.63 -2.35 8.90
N SER A 146 -0.12 -2.67 7.72
CA SER A 146 0.42 -1.66 6.81
C SER A 146 0.40 -2.11 5.36
N TRP A 147 0.25 -1.14 4.48
CA TRP A 147 0.48 -1.32 3.06
C TRP A 147 1.96 -1.20 2.72
N LEU A 148 2.49 -2.18 2.01
CA LEU A 148 3.83 -2.17 1.42
C LEU A 148 3.69 -2.10 -0.10
N GLY A 149 4.25 -1.06 -0.71
CA GLY A 149 4.34 -0.94 -2.17
C GLY A 149 5.68 -1.44 -2.67
N TYR A 150 5.67 -2.06 -3.85
CA TYR A 150 6.87 -2.55 -4.53
C TYR A 150 7.12 -1.74 -5.79
N VAL A 151 8.36 -1.34 -6.00
CA VAL A 151 8.83 -0.66 -7.20
C VAL A 151 9.73 -1.60 -8.00
N GLN A 152 9.45 -1.72 -9.29
CA GLN A 152 10.29 -2.51 -10.17
C GLN A 152 11.64 -1.82 -10.40
N VAL A 153 12.74 -2.51 -10.14
CA VAL A 153 14.10 -2.01 -10.37
C VAL A 153 14.83 -2.88 -11.41
N ALA A 154 15.76 -2.27 -12.14
CA ALA A 154 16.52 -2.97 -13.16
C ALA A 154 17.58 -3.91 -12.57
N ASP A 155 18.20 -3.50 -11.46
CA ASP A 155 19.24 -4.24 -10.75
C ASP A 155 19.03 -4.02 -9.24
N ILE A 156 18.61 -5.07 -8.56
CA ILE A 156 18.30 -5.02 -7.15
C ILE A 156 19.56 -4.78 -6.30
N LEU A 157 20.68 -5.41 -6.65
CA LEU A 157 21.91 -5.29 -5.87
C LEU A 157 22.53 -3.89 -5.98
N ALA A 158 22.57 -3.34 -7.20
CA ALA A 158 23.01 -1.95 -7.41
C ALA A 158 22.08 -0.96 -6.72
N THR A 159 20.76 -1.23 -6.71
CA THR A 159 19.79 -0.40 -6.01
C THR A 159 20.02 -0.42 -4.50
N LEU A 160 20.25 -1.59 -3.90
CA LEU A 160 20.50 -1.73 -2.46
C LEU A 160 21.78 -1.00 -2.03
N GLN A 161 22.86 -1.08 -2.81
CA GLN A 161 24.08 -0.30 -2.56
C GLN A 161 23.77 1.21 -2.56
N ARG A 162 22.90 1.66 -3.47
CA ARG A 162 22.51 3.07 -3.54
C ARG A 162 21.67 3.49 -2.35
N VAL A 163 20.78 2.61 -1.88
CA VAL A 163 19.96 2.83 -0.65
C VAL A 163 20.86 3.10 0.54
N GLU A 164 21.87 2.26 0.78
CA GLU A 164 22.82 2.44 1.90
C GLU A 164 23.62 3.73 1.77
N GLN A 165 24.10 4.07 0.57
CA GLN A 165 24.83 5.32 0.31
C GLN A 165 23.98 6.57 0.60
N LEU A 166 22.67 6.48 0.45
CA LEU A 166 21.71 7.54 0.71
C LEU A 166 21.19 7.57 2.15
N GLY A 167 21.71 6.68 3.02
CA GLY A 167 21.34 6.62 4.44
C GLY A 167 20.07 5.81 4.73
N GLY A 168 19.55 5.06 3.76
CA GLY A 168 18.52 4.05 3.98
C GLY A 168 19.07 2.77 4.59
N ALA A 169 18.17 1.85 4.94
CA ALA A 169 18.52 0.55 5.52
C ALA A 169 17.87 -0.59 4.72
N ILE A 170 18.60 -1.70 4.59
CA ILE A 170 18.07 -2.96 4.03
C ILE A 170 17.43 -3.73 5.18
N LEU A 171 16.13 -4.02 5.08
CA LEU A 171 15.39 -4.79 6.08
C LEU A 171 15.28 -6.26 5.71
N PHE A 172 15.10 -6.53 4.42
CA PHE A 172 15.10 -7.86 3.85
C PHE A 172 15.98 -7.87 2.60
N ALA A 173 17.08 -8.62 2.65
CA ALA A 173 17.99 -8.77 1.52
C ALA A 173 17.47 -9.86 0.55
N PRO A 174 17.82 -9.80 -0.74
CA PRO A 174 17.47 -10.83 -1.69
C PRO A 174 17.95 -12.22 -1.23
N SER A 175 17.04 -13.21 -1.25
CA SER A 175 17.34 -14.60 -0.92
C SER A 175 16.86 -15.51 -2.05
N PRO A 176 17.66 -16.49 -2.48
CA PRO A 176 17.24 -17.44 -3.52
C PRO A 176 15.96 -18.20 -3.20
N GLU A 177 15.63 -18.36 -1.90
CA GLU A 177 14.41 -19.03 -1.44
C GLU A 177 13.16 -18.17 -1.61
N VAL A 178 13.31 -16.86 -1.83
CA VAL A 178 12.19 -15.91 -2.00
C VAL A 178 12.26 -15.28 -3.38
N LEU A 179 11.32 -15.66 -4.25
CA LEU A 179 11.22 -15.17 -5.63
C LEU A 179 12.56 -15.23 -6.40
N ASP A 180 13.38 -16.27 -6.19
CA ASP A 180 14.70 -16.45 -6.81
C ASP A 180 15.64 -15.25 -6.61
N GLY A 181 15.60 -14.62 -5.44
CA GLY A 181 16.44 -13.47 -5.11
C GLY A 181 16.01 -12.16 -5.77
N ARG A 182 14.75 -12.06 -6.21
CA ARG A 182 14.21 -10.89 -6.90
C ARG A 182 13.35 -10.00 -6.02
N LEU A 183 13.49 -10.09 -4.70
CA LEU A 183 12.75 -9.30 -3.74
C LEU A 183 13.68 -8.76 -2.66
N ALA A 184 13.51 -7.50 -2.32
CA ALA A 184 14.10 -6.88 -1.14
C ALA A 184 13.09 -5.93 -0.49
N VAL A 185 13.27 -5.65 0.80
CA VAL A 185 12.53 -4.60 1.51
C VAL A 185 13.54 -3.65 2.15
N ILE A 186 13.31 -2.38 1.96
CA ILE A 186 14.14 -1.30 2.46
C ILE A 186 13.34 -0.35 3.35
N LYS A 187 14.07 0.43 4.13
CA LYS A 187 13.57 1.59 4.83
C LYS A 187 14.37 2.80 4.38
N ASP A 188 13.69 3.86 3.97
CA ASP A 188 14.35 5.12 3.62
C ASP A 188 14.78 5.92 4.88
N PRO A 189 15.59 6.98 4.74
CA PRO A 189 16.05 7.77 5.88
C PRO A 189 14.92 8.44 6.68
N SER A 190 13.74 8.63 6.07
CA SER A 190 12.56 9.19 6.75
C SER A 190 11.76 8.14 7.53
N GLY A 191 12.10 6.86 7.38
CA GLY A 191 11.43 5.74 8.04
C GLY A 191 10.38 5.02 7.20
N ALA A 192 10.15 5.41 5.96
CA ALA A 192 9.17 4.76 5.08
C ALA A 192 9.71 3.43 4.52
N TYR A 193 8.85 2.42 4.49
CA TYR A 193 9.16 1.09 3.95
C TYR A 193 8.82 1.00 2.48
N LEU A 194 9.66 0.31 1.70
CA LEU A 194 9.48 0.10 0.27
C LEU A 194 10.00 -1.28 -0.13
N GLY A 195 9.23 -2.02 -0.92
CA GLY A 195 9.65 -3.24 -1.60
C GLY A 195 10.33 -2.95 -2.95
N LEU A 196 11.28 -3.78 -3.33
CA LEU A 196 12.01 -3.72 -4.59
C LEU A 196 11.92 -5.05 -5.32
#